data_2d374c954a21b9f6042a8f5eaf6219ac
#
_entry.id   2d374c954a21b9f6042a8f5eaf6219ac
#
_cell.length_a   1.000
_cell.length_b   1.000
_cell.length_c   1.000
_cell.angle_alpha   90.00
_cell.angle_beta   90.00
_cell.angle_gamma   90.00
#
_symmetry.space_group_name_H-M   'P 1'
#
loop_
_entity.id
_entity.type
_entity.pdbx_description
1 polymer ?
#
loop_
_entity_poly.entity_id
_entity_poly.type
_entity_poly.pdbx_seq_one_letter_code
_entity_poly.pdbx_strand_id
1 'polypeptide(L)'
;MFVNYVTTMTVDTEKYLDFVAGVTSQPSSDLPTLLSRITELDVTDDCDVPRLLTAALGLTAESGEFTEVVKKIILQGKPYTEENVFHMKRELGDICWYLAQACMALDTTFDEIIEMNVDKLKARYPGGDFDVHKSENRKDGDV
;
A
#
# COMPACT_ATOMS: atom_id res chain seq x y z
N MET A 1 0.24 -4.96 49.19
CA MET A 1 -1.15 -5.00 48.71
C MET A 1 -1.25 -4.00 47.57
N PHE A 2 -1.04 -4.47 46.32
CA PHE A 2 -1.11 -3.60 45.15
C PHE A 2 -2.56 -3.57 44.66
N VAL A 3 -3.21 -2.42 44.78
CA VAL A 3 -4.54 -2.18 44.25
C VAL A 3 -4.39 -1.91 42.76
N ASN A 4 -4.74 -2.89 41.91
CA ASN A 4 -4.85 -2.71 40.47
C ASN A 4 -6.07 -1.84 40.18
N TYR A 5 -5.86 -0.55 39.93
CA TYR A 5 -6.87 0.28 39.27
C TYR A 5 -6.90 -0.09 37.80
N VAL A 6 -7.76 -1.05 37.44
CA VAL A 6 -8.18 -1.23 36.08
C VAL A 6 -9.19 -0.11 35.78
N THR A 7 -8.70 1.00 35.30
CA THR A 7 -9.58 2.03 34.73
C THR A 7 -10.12 1.46 33.43
N THR A 8 -11.35 0.94 33.45
CA THR A 8 -12.08 0.60 32.22
C THR A 8 -12.36 1.90 31.49
N MET A 9 -11.51 2.23 30.50
CA MET A 9 -11.87 3.25 29.52
C MET A 9 -13.03 2.70 28.70
N THR A 10 -14.24 3.19 28.96
CA THR A 10 -15.39 2.93 28.09
C THR A 10 -15.24 3.82 26.86
N VAL A 11 -14.96 3.21 25.71
CA VAL A 11 -14.97 3.92 24.42
C VAL A 11 -16.42 4.14 24.04
N ASP A 12 -16.80 5.38 23.82
CA ASP A 12 -18.11 5.75 23.24
C ASP A 12 -18.06 5.51 21.73
N THR A 13 -18.53 4.34 21.31
CA THR A 13 -18.48 3.88 19.91
C THR A 13 -19.46 4.66 19.02
N GLU A 14 -20.56 5.14 19.54
CA GLU A 14 -21.52 5.94 18.77
C GLU A 14 -20.88 7.28 18.39
N LYS A 15 -20.30 7.95 19.37
CA LYS A 15 -19.58 9.20 19.15
C LYS A 15 -18.39 9.05 18.21
N TYR A 16 -17.70 7.90 18.27
CA TYR A 16 -16.62 7.60 17.33
C TYR A 16 -17.15 7.42 15.90
N LEU A 17 -18.26 6.72 15.71
CA LEU A 17 -18.90 6.54 14.41
C LEU A 17 -19.38 7.86 13.81
N ASP A 18 -19.98 8.74 14.63
CA ASP A 18 -20.38 10.09 14.20
C ASP A 18 -19.17 10.92 13.74
N PHE A 19 -18.07 10.85 14.50
CA PHE A 19 -16.82 11.50 14.11
C PHE A 19 -16.30 10.97 12.78
N VAL A 20 -16.22 9.64 12.62
CA VAL A 20 -15.78 8.99 11.37
C VAL A 20 -16.66 9.42 10.19
N ALA A 21 -17.99 9.43 10.36
CA ALA A 21 -18.91 9.90 9.32
C ALA A 21 -18.65 11.37 8.94
N GLY A 22 -18.40 12.22 9.93
CA GLY A 22 -18.13 13.64 9.72
C GLY A 22 -16.83 13.96 8.99
N VAL A 23 -15.81 13.08 9.10
CA VAL A 23 -14.52 13.25 8.41
C VAL A 23 -14.38 12.39 7.14
N THR A 24 -15.41 11.62 6.79
CA THR A 24 -15.45 10.83 5.56
C THR A 24 -15.77 11.74 4.36
N SER A 25 -14.99 11.61 3.29
CA SER A 25 -15.24 12.38 2.07
C SER A 25 -16.55 11.96 1.39
N GLN A 26 -17.19 12.90 0.68
CA GLN A 26 -18.44 12.59 -0.03
C GLN A 26 -18.29 11.47 -1.06
N PRO A 27 -17.24 11.40 -1.90
CA PRO A 27 -17.06 10.26 -2.82
C PRO A 27 -16.93 8.91 -2.11
N SER A 28 -16.50 8.87 -0.84
CA SER A 28 -16.38 7.64 -0.07
C SER A 28 -17.69 7.15 0.55
N SER A 29 -18.74 8.00 0.56
CA SER A 29 -20.02 7.72 1.22
C SER A 29 -21.24 7.87 0.30
N ASP A 30 -21.08 8.45 -0.88
CA ASP A 30 -22.16 8.75 -1.81
C ASP A 30 -21.81 8.30 -3.24
N LEU A 31 -22.52 7.29 -3.74
CA LEU A 31 -22.27 6.71 -5.05
C LEU A 31 -22.38 7.72 -6.21
N PRO A 32 -23.43 8.57 -6.30
CA PRO A 32 -23.49 9.60 -7.33
C PRO A 32 -22.27 10.51 -7.37
N THR A 33 -21.80 10.97 -6.21
CA THR A 33 -20.61 11.82 -6.08
C THR A 33 -19.36 11.07 -6.50
N LEU A 34 -19.21 9.79 -6.14
CA LEU A 34 -18.10 8.95 -6.60
C LEU A 34 -18.10 8.81 -8.13
N LEU A 35 -19.24 8.49 -8.73
CA LEU A 35 -19.37 8.35 -10.19
C LEU A 35 -19.08 9.66 -10.91
N SER A 36 -19.53 10.78 -10.37
CA SER A 36 -19.23 12.11 -10.92
C SER A 36 -17.71 12.38 -10.92
N ARG A 37 -17.02 12.07 -9.80
CA ARG A 37 -15.58 12.24 -9.69
C ARG A 37 -14.79 11.32 -10.64
N ILE A 38 -15.21 10.07 -10.79
CA ILE A 38 -14.61 9.12 -11.74
C ILE A 38 -14.75 9.64 -13.16
N THR A 39 -15.94 10.12 -13.54
CA THR A 39 -16.21 10.67 -14.88
C THR A 39 -15.38 11.93 -15.15
N GLU A 40 -15.26 12.81 -14.16
CA GLU A 40 -14.43 14.01 -14.25
C GLU A 40 -12.96 13.64 -14.53
N LEU A 41 -12.39 12.72 -13.77
CA LEU A 41 -11.00 12.25 -13.94
C LEU A 41 -10.76 11.63 -15.32
N ASP A 42 -11.69 10.80 -15.77
CA ASP A 42 -11.60 10.12 -17.08
C ASP A 42 -11.69 11.13 -18.25
N VAL A 43 -12.63 12.07 -18.18
CA VAL A 43 -12.90 13.00 -19.30
C VAL A 43 -11.98 14.23 -19.28
N THR A 44 -11.65 14.75 -18.11
CA THR A 44 -10.92 16.04 -17.98
C THR A 44 -9.42 15.84 -17.83
N ASP A 45 -9.02 14.82 -17.09
CA ASP A 45 -7.62 14.60 -16.68
C ASP A 45 -6.95 13.43 -17.43
N ASP A 46 -7.67 12.78 -18.35
CA ASP A 46 -7.20 11.60 -19.12
C ASP A 46 -6.66 10.49 -18.18
N CYS A 47 -7.34 10.31 -17.06
CA CYS A 47 -6.94 9.36 -16.02
C CYS A 47 -7.59 7.99 -16.26
N ASP A 48 -6.79 6.95 -16.51
CA ASP A 48 -7.28 5.56 -16.63
C ASP A 48 -7.70 5.02 -15.24
N VAL A 49 -8.84 5.53 -14.74
CA VAL A 49 -9.38 5.19 -13.42
C VAL A 49 -9.62 3.69 -13.25
N PRO A 50 -10.23 2.96 -14.22
CA PRO A 50 -10.42 1.51 -14.10
C PRO A 50 -9.12 0.76 -13.89
N ARG A 51 -8.06 1.10 -14.63
CA ARG A 51 -6.76 0.44 -14.55
C ARG A 51 -6.02 0.81 -13.26
N LEU A 52 -6.09 2.07 -12.81
CA LEU A 52 -5.53 2.49 -11.51
C LEU A 52 -6.19 1.76 -10.35
N LEU A 53 -7.51 1.60 -10.36
CA LEU A 53 -8.23 0.83 -9.34
C LEU A 53 -7.82 -0.65 -9.36
N THR A 54 -7.74 -1.24 -10.56
CA THR A 54 -7.28 -2.62 -10.72
C THR A 54 -5.88 -2.80 -10.14
N ALA A 55 -4.95 -1.92 -10.47
CA ALA A 55 -3.58 -1.95 -9.97
C ALA A 55 -3.53 -1.78 -8.44
N ALA A 56 -4.18 -0.76 -7.90
CA ALA A 56 -4.12 -0.44 -6.47
C ALA A 56 -4.69 -1.57 -5.61
N LEU A 57 -5.84 -2.12 -5.98
CA LEU A 57 -6.48 -3.21 -5.24
C LEU A 57 -5.68 -4.51 -5.36
N GLY A 58 -5.20 -4.84 -6.57
CA GLY A 58 -4.46 -6.06 -6.80
C GLY A 58 -3.07 -6.05 -6.15
N LEU A 59 -2.30 -4.96 -6.27
CA LEU A 59 -1.01 -4.85 -5.58
C LEU A 59 -1.14 -5.09 -4.07
N THR A 60 -2.21 -4.57 -3.47
CA THR A 60 -2.46 -4.77 -2.04
C THR A 60 -2.84 -6.22 -1.72
N ALA A 61 -3.70 -6.83 -2.53
CA ALA A 61 -4.15 -8.21 -2.34
C ALA A 61 -2.98 -9.19 -2.41
N GLU A 62 -2.22 -9.19 -3.51
CA GLU A 62 -1.13 -10.14 -3.75
C GLU A 62 0.05 -9.94 -2.78
N SER A 63 0.33 -8.68 -2.40
CA SER A 63 1.30 -8.41 -1.32
C SER A 63 0.83 -8.99 0.02
N GLY A 64 -0.47 -9.01 0.27
CA GLY A 64 -1.08 -9.67 1.43
C GLY A 64 -0.93 -11.19 1.39
N GLU A 65 -1.12 -11.83 0.24
CA GLU A 65 -0.95 -13.27 0.07
C GLU A 65 0.51 -13.70 0.24
N PHE A 66 1.45 -12.96 -0.35
CA PHE A 66 2.88 -13.16 -0.07
C PHE A 66 3.19 -13.06 1.43
N THR A 67 2.70 -12.01 2.07
CA THR A 67 2.91 -11.75 3.51
C THR A 67 2.31 -12.87 4.36
N GLU A 68 1.15 -13.42 3.98
CA GLU A 68 0.53 -14.52 4.72
C GLU A 68 1.37 -15.79 4.69
N VAL A 69 1.95 -16.14 3.55
CA VAL A 69 2.84 -17.31 3.45
C VAL A 69 4.07 -17.11 4.34
N VAL A 70 4.71 -15.93 4.29
CA VAL A 70 5.87 -15.59 5.15
C VAL A 70 5.51 -15.64 6.62
N LYS A 71 4.38 -15.04 7.02
CA LYS A 71 3.87 -15.07 8.40
C LYS A 71 3.67 -16.51 8.89
N LYS A 72 3.05 -17.36 8.07
CA LYS A 72 2.81 -18.77 8.43
C LYS A 72 4.12 -19.53 8.61
N ILE A 73 5.11 -19.28 7.77
CA ILE A 73 6.42 -19.93 7.90
C ILE A 73 7.14 -19.47 9.17
N ILE A 74 7.24 -18.17 9.39
CA ILE A 74 8.06 -17.62 10.48
C ILE A 74 7.37 -17.75 11.84
N LEU A 75 6.06 -17.50 11.92
CA LEU A 75 5.35 -17.35 13.20
C LEU A 75 4.44 -18.53 13.53
N GLN A 76 4.07 -19.38 12.58
CA GLN A 76 3.07 -20.44 12.78
C GLN A 76 3.60 -21.84 12.47
N GLY A 77 4.92 -22.01 12.28
CA GLY A 77 5.55 -23.30 12.09
C GLY A 77 5.27 -23.99 10.74
N LYS A 78 4.76 -23.28 9.74
CA LYS A 78 4.64 -23.80 8.38
C LYS A 78 6.05 -24.12 7.84
N PRO A 79 6.31 -25.31 7.25
CA PRO A 79 7.64 -25.66 6.81
C PRO A 79 8.10 -24.80 5.62
N TYR A 80 9.41 -24.52 5.56
CA TYR A 80 10.02 -23.86 4.41
C TYR A 80 10.37 -24.92 3.36
N THR A 81 9.40 -25.22 2.49
CA THR A 81 9.50 -26.23 1.44
C THR A 81 9.59 -25.57 0.06
N GLU A 82 10.04 -26.35 -0.94
CA GLU A 82 10.04 -25.91 -2.35
C GLU A 82 8.65 -25.49 -2.83
N GLU A 83 7.58 -26.16 -2.38
CA GLU A 83 6.20 -25.82 -2.70
C GLU A 83 5.83 -24.43 -2.14
N ASN A 84 6.16 -24.14 -0.88
CA ASN A 84 5.91 -22.84 -0.27
C ASN A 84 6.75 -21.73 -0.89
N VAL A 85 8.01 -22.02 -1.27
CA VAL A 85 8.85 -21.10 -2.03
C VAL A 85 8.26 -20.84 -3.42
N PHE A 86 7.77 -21.87 -4.10
CA PHE A 86 7.10 -21.73 -5.38
C PHE A 86 5.83 -20.87 -5.27
N HIS A 87 5.03 -21.08 -4.22
CA HIS A 87 3.86 -20.25 -3.94
C HIS A 87 4.25 -18.78 -3.80
N MET A 88 5.22 -18.44 -2.94
CA MET A 88 5.71 -17.06 -2.80
C MET A 88 6.19 -16.44 -4.13
N LYS A 89 6.85 -17.24 -4.99
CA LYS A 89 7.26 -16.77 -6.32
C LYS A 89 6.07 -16.47 -7.24
N ARG A 90 4.98 -17.20 -7.14
CA ARG A 90 3.75 -16.92 -7.88
C ARG A 90 3.17 -15.58 -7.46
N GLU A 91 3.04 -15.34 -6.14
CA GLU A 91 2.53 -14.07 -5.63
C GLU A 91 3.38 -12.86 -6.11
N LEU A 92 4.70 -13.02 -6.18
CA LEU A 92 5.57 -12.00 -6.78
C LEU A 92 5.29 -11.80 -8.28
N GLY A 93 4.95 -12.86 -9.00
CA GLY A 93 4.52 -12.76 -10.39
C GLY A 93 3.22 -11.97 -10.55
N ASP A 94 2.25 -12.21 -9.68
CA ASP A 94 0.97 -11.53 -9.67
C ASP A 94 1.13 -10.04 -9.26
N ILE A 95 2.01 -9.74 -8.30
CA ILE A 95 2.41 -8.36 -7.98
C ILE A 95 3.01 -7.66 -9.22
N CYS A 96 3.88 -8.34 -9.98
CA CYS A 96 4.44 -7.77 -11.21
C CYS A 96 3.36 -7.50 -12.26
N TRP A 97 2.34 -8.36 -12.37
CA TRP A 97 1.24 -8.13 -13.29
C TRP A 97 0.44 -6.87 -12.93
N TYR A 98 0.11 -6.68 -11.64
CA TYR A 98 -0.58 -5.47 -11.18
C TYR A 98 0.31 -4.22 -11.27
N LEU A 99 1.62 -4.37 -11.06
CA LEU A 99 2.56 -3.27 -11.30
C LEU A 99 2.57 -2.85 -12.78
N ALA A 100 2.51 -3.81 -13.72
CA ALA A 100 2.37 -3.50 -15.14
C ALA A 100 1.06 -2.75 -15.44
N GLN A 101 -0.06 -3.11 -14.79
CA GLN A 101 -1.32 -2.35 -14.90
C GLN A 101 -1.14 -0.89 -14.44
N ALA A 102 -0.41 -0.68 -13.33
CA ALA A 102 -0.11 0.67 -12.84
C ALA A 102 0.76 1.45 -13.85
N CYS A 103 1.81 0.84 -14.38
CA CYS A 103 2.66 1.48 -15.39
C CYS A 103 1.86 1.88 -16.64
N MET A 104 0.98 1.01 -17.12
CA MET A 104 0.12 1.32 -18.27
C MET A 104 -0.87 2.45 -17.98
N ALA A 105 -1.40 2.52 -16.76
CA ALA A 105 -2.33 3.58 -16.35
C ALA A 105 -1.64 4.94 -16.19
N LEU A 106 -0.34 4.95 -15.91
CA LEU A 106 0.46 6.16 -15.68
C LEU A 106 1.33 6.54 -16.89
N ASP A 107 1.15 5.84 -18.02
CA ASP A 107 1.95 6.01 -19.25
C ASP A 107 3.47 5.99 -18.98
N THR A 108 3.91 5.00 -18.20
CA THR A 108 5.31 4.80 -17.81
C THR A 108 5.77 3.36 -18.02
N THR A 109 7.04 3.08 -17.79
CA THR A 109 7.66 1.76 -17.94
C THR A 109 8.25 1.26 -16.62
N PHE A 110 8.52 -0.05 -16.54
CA PHE A 110 9.26 -0.62 -15.41
C PHE A 110 10.65 0.00 -15.27
N ASP A 111 11.33 0.23 -16.39
CA ASP A 111 12.69 0.78 -16.40
C ASP A 111 12.70 2.19 -15.79
N GLU A 112 11.76 3.03 -16.20
CA GLU A 112 11.61 4.38 -15.66
C GLU A 112 11.31 4.38 -14.16
N ILE A 113 10.39 3.54 -13.70
CA ILE A 113 10.08 3.41 -12.27
C ILE A 113 11.29 2.95 -11.46
N ILE A 114 12.08 2.01 -12.00
CA ILE A 114 13.31 1.53 -11.37
C ILE A 114 14.36 2.65 -11.33
N GLU A 115 14.56 3.41 -12.41
CA GLU A 115 15.49 4.54 -12.46
C GLU A 115 15.11 5.63 -11.44
N MET A 116 13.85 6.02 -11.39
CA MET A 116 13.34 6.97 -10.37
C MET A 116 13.62 6.47 -8.94
N ASN A 117 13.42 5.17 -8.67
CA ASN A 117 13.72 4.61 -7.36
C ASN A 117 15.23 4.60 -7.06
N VAL A 118 16.07 4.27 -8.04
CA VAL A 118 17.53 4.32 -7.91
C VAL A 118 18.02 5.73 -7.60
N ASP A 119 17.51 6.73 -8.30
CA ASP A 119 17.91 8.12 -8.09
C ASP A 119 17.48 8.63 -6.72
N LYS A 120 16.27 8.31 -6.28
CA LYS A 120 15.82 8.57 -4.92
C LYS A 120 16.73 7.92 -3.86
N LEU A 121 17.09 6.66 -4.04
CA LEU A 121 17.96 5.95 -3.10
C LEU A 121 19.39 6.49 -3.10
N LYS A 122 19.95 6.91 -4.25
CA LYS A 122 21.24 7.59 -4.33
C LYS A 122 21.23 8.94 -3.60
N ALA A 123 20.15 9.68 -3.72
CA ALA A 123 19.98 10.94 -2.99
C ALA A 123 19.93 10.73 -1.46
N ARG A 124 19.25 9.65 -1.02
CA ARG A 124 19.18 9.26 0.40
C ARG A 124 20.50 8.73 0.93
N TYR A 125 21.18 7.88 0.17
CA TYR A 125 22.41 7.18 0.54
C TYR A 125 23.58 7.50 -0.40
N PRO A 126 24.11 8.75 -0.40
CA PRO A 126 25.15 9.16 -1.35
C PRO A 126 26.47 8.39 -1.21
N GLY A 127 26.67 7.70 -0.07
CA GLY A 127 27.81 6.80 0.14
C GLY A 127 27.62 5.38 -0.40
N GLY A 128 26.42 5.04 -0.86
CA GLY A 128 26.07 3.69 -1.34
C GLY A 128 25.72 2.68 -0.24
N ASP A 129 25.91 3.04 1.03
CA ASP A 129 25.63 2.17 2.19
C ASP A 129 24.37 2.63 2.93
N PHE A 130 23.67 1.66 3.52
CA PHE A 130 22.50 1.93 4.36
C PHE A 130 22.90 2.69 5.63
N ASP A 131 22.15 3.72 5.94
CA ASP A 131 22.34 4.56 7.13
C ASP A 131 20.99 4.76 7.83
N VAL A 132 20.89 4.31 9.09
CA VAL A 132 19.65 4.39 9.89
C VAL A 132 19.20 5.83 10.06
N HIS A 133 20.11 6.75 10.37
CA HIS A 133 19.76 8.16 10.57
C HIS A 133 19.16 8.78 9.31
N LYS A 134 19.72 8.48 8.13
CA LYS A 134 19.21 8.96 6.85
C LYS A 134 17.88 8.29 6.48
N SER A 135 17.67 7.03 6.89
CA SER A 135 16.39 6.33 6.71
C SER A 135 15.25 7.00 7.49
N GLU A 136 15.53 7.43 8.72
CA GLU A 136 14.55 8.05 9.61
C GLU A 136 14.40 9.57 9.40
N ASN A 137 15.41 10.24 8.86
CA ASN A 137 15.44 11.70 8.66
C ASN A 137 15.56 12.02 7.17
N ARG A 138 14.43 12.01 6.47
CA ARG A 138 14.36 12.28 5.04
C ARG A 138 14.69 13.74 4.73
N LYS A 139 15.43 13.99 3.65
CA LYS A 139 15.74 15.31 3.14
C LYS A 139 14.69 15.74 2.10
N ASP A 140 14.60 17.05 1.86
CA ASP A 140 13.80 17.59 0.76
C ASP A 140 14.28 16.97 -0.58
N GLY A 141 13.34 16.45 -1.37
CA GLY A 141 13.62 15.72 -2.61
C GLY A 141 13.79 14.22 -2.48
N ASP A 142 13.71 13.65 -1.26
CA ASP A 142 13.67 12.20 -0.97
C ASP A 142 12.22 11.75 -0.66
N VAL A 143 11.26 12.20 -1.46
CA VAL A 143 9.83 11.89 -1.28
C VAL A 143 9.41 10.80 -2.26
#